data_0eb7bdc414f7723892e5dea81f74f1b1
#
_entry.id   0eb7bdc414f7723892e5dea81f74f1b1
#
_cell.length_a   1.000
_cell.length_b   1.000
_cell.length_c   1.000
_cell.angle_alpha   90.00
_cell.angle_beta   90.00
_cell.angle_gamma   90.00
#
_symmetry.space_group_name_H-M   'P 1'
#
loop_
_entity.id
_entity.type
_entity.pdbx_description
1 polymer ?
#
loop_
_entity_poly.entity_id
_entity_poly.type
_entity_poly.pdbx_seq_one_letter_code
_entity_poly.pdbx_strand_id
1 'polypeptide(L)'
;ASQSYGDEIPPGYPHPDNFRGQADLLFRNDGDAGFSDVSQLSGVADEGGKGLGVVFADYDDDGWPDIYVANDAVRNFLYHNKQNGTFAERAAIAGVAYGQDGQMEAGMGVDWGDYNGDGVFDLTVTNFQAEPNSLYRGEEGFFANATFAANIGLPSLPLLGFGTQFFDPDLDGDLDLFVANGHVLDNVLEIDRSTNYGQRNLLFRNDGGPRAEQVRFTDISALAGPGLQLARVSRGSATGDYDNDGDPDLLVFNSGQPLSLLSNDREDD
;
A
#
# COMPACT_ATOMS: atom_id res chain seq x y z
N ALA A 1 -13.38 8.30 -14.04
CA ALA A 1 -13.61 9.56 -14.74
C ALA A 1 -12.28 10.28 -14.81
N SER A 2 -11.65 10.36 -16.02
CA SER A 2 -10.44 11.15 -16.24
C SER A 2 -10.72 12.58 -15.78
N GLN A 3 -10.05 13.03 -14.71
CA GLN A 3 -10.06 14.44 -14.35
C GLN A 3 -9.36 15.19 -15.50
N SER A 4 -10.15 15.80 -16.42
CA SER A 4 -9.62 16.77 -17.35
C SER A 4 -9.44 18.07 -16.57
N TYR A 5 -8.23 18.36 -16.19
CA TYR A 5 -7.84 19.68 -15.72
C TYR A 5 -7.99 20.66 -16.90
N GLY A 6 -8.72 21.75 -16.70
CA GLY A 6 -8.96 22.77 -17.73
C GLY A 6 -7.70 23.54 -18.14
N ASP A 7 -7.75 24.29 -19.24
CA ASP A 7 -6.64 24.95 -19.94
C ASP A 7 -5.84 26.04 -19.16
N GLU A 8 -6.07 26.23 -17.85
CA GLU A 8 -5.40 27.23 -16.99
C GLU A 8 -4.64 26.62 -15.81
N ILE A 9 -4.19 25.34 -15.92
CA ILE A 9 -3.47 24.69 -14.82
C ILE A 9 -2.03 25.20 -14.79
N PRO A 10 -1.51 25.64 -13.60
CA PRO A 10 -0.10 25.88 -13.43
C PRO A 10 0.73 24.68 -13.88
N PRO A 11 1.94 24.88 -14.45
CA PRO A 11 2.78 23.76 -14.88
C PRO A 11 3.02 22.81 -13.72
N GLY A 12 2.42 21.63 -13.78
CA GLY A 12 2.57 20.53 -12.84
C GLY A 12 3.26 19.35 -13.51
N TYR A 13 3.46 18.28 -12.75
CA TYR A 13 3.96 17.02 -13.30
C TYR A 13 2.92 16.44 -14.26
N PRO A 14 3.35 15.92 -15.43
CA PRO A 14 2.42 15.35 -16.39
C PRO A 14 1.75 14.08 -15.80
N HIS A 15 0.47 13.89 -16.15
CA HIS A 15 -0.30 12.72 -15.71
C HIS A 15 0.38 11.41 -16.18
N PRO A 16 0.32 10.31 -15.39
CA PRO A 16 0.90 9.02 -15.74
C PRO A 16 0.51 8.48 -17.12
N ASP A 17 -0.67 8.82 -17.64
CA ASP A 17 -1.12 8.44 -18.99
C ASP A 17 -0.27 9.01 -20.13
N ASN A 18 0.54 10.03 -19.86
CA ASN A 18 1.49 10.56 -20.84
C ASN A 18 2.74 9.69 -21.01
N PHE A 19 2.91 8.68 -20.15
CA PHE A 19 4.05 7.78 -20.16
C PHE A 19 3.62 6.36 -20.49
N ARG A 20 4.48 5.65 -21.22
CA ARG A 20 4.31 4.21 -21.41
C ARG A 20 4.77 3.48 -20.16
N GLY A 21 4.09 2.38 -19.84
CA GLY A 21 4.56 1.44 -18.84
C GLY A 21 5.91 0.85 -19.21
N GLN A 22 6.60 0.33 -18.21
CA GLN A 22 7.83 -0.44 -18.38
C GLN A 22 7.61 -1.82 -17.78
N ALA A 23 8.21 -2.82 -18.41
CA ALA A 23 8.10 -4.19 -17.90
C ALA A 23 8.74 -4.32 -16.52
N ASP A 24 8.09 -5.08 -15.64
CA ASP A 24 8.65 -5.45 -14.36
C ASP A 24 9.88 -6.35 -14.56
N LEU A 25 10.84 -6.23 -13.63
CA LEU A 25 12.07 -7.02 -13.66
C LEU A 25 12.12 -7.97 -12.46
N LEU A 26 12.35 -9.25 -12.75
CA LEU A 26 12.58 -10.28 -11.73
C LEU A 26 14.01 -10.81 -11.84
N PHE A 27 14.75 -10.67 -10.74
CA PHE A 27 16.11 -11.19 -10.64
C PHE A 27 16.13 -12.43 -9.74
N ARG A 28 16.65 -13.53 -10.26
CA ARG A 28 16.89 -14.75 -9.49
C ARG A 28 18.28 -14.72 -8.87
N ASN A 29 18.38 -15.04 -7.60
CA ASN A 29 19.64 -15.23 -6.92
C ASN A 29 20.25 -16.59 -7.31
N ASP A 30 21.39 -16.57 -7.96
CA ASP A 30 22.15 -17.76 -8.40
C ASP A 30 23.33 -18.08 -7.45
N GLY A 31 23.26 -17.63 -6.19
CA GLY A 31 24.33 -17.81 -5.19
C GLY A 31 25.60 -17.08 -5.56
N ASP A 32 26.75 -17.79 -5.58
CA ASP A 32 28.05 -17.20 -5.90
C ASP A 32 28.14 -16.62 -7.33
N ALA A 33 27.23 -16.99 -8.22
CA ALA A 33 27.14 -16.45 -9.57
C ALA A 33 26.41 -15.10 -9.65
N GLY A 34 25.85 -14.61 -8.54
CA GLY A 34 25.13 -13.32 -8.45
C GLY A 34 23.65 -13.43 -8.83
N PHE A 35 23.15 -12.47 -9.61
CA PHE A 35 21.75 -12.40 -9.99
C PHE A 35 21.57 -12.51 -11.50
N SER A 36 20.60 -13.30 -11.94
CA SER A 36 20.18 -13.42 -13.34
C SER A 36 18.83 -12.77 -13.56
N ASP A 37 18.68 -11.97 -14.61
CA ASP A 37 17.38 -11.47 -15.06
C ASP A 37 16.57 -12.64 -15.66
N VAL A 38 15.46 -12.97 -15.03
CA VAL A 38 14.55 -14.03 -15.45
C VAL A 38 13.17 -13.50 -15.85
N SER A 39 12.99 -12.19 -15.97
CA SER A 39 11.72 -11.51 -16.17
C SER A 39 10.90 -12.06 -17.34
N GLN A 40 11.53 -12.20 -18.52
CA GLN A 40 10.86 -12.76 -19.70
C GLN A 40 10.56 -14.25 -19.56
N LEU A 41 11.49 -15.00 -18.99
CA LEU A 41 11.35 -16.46 -18.84
C LEU A 41 10.29 -16.81 -17.79
N SER A 42 10.21 -16.00 -16.73
CA SER A 42 9.24 -16.20 -15.65
C SER A 42 7.83 -15.73 -16.01
N GLY A 43 7.69 -14.86 -17.02
CA GLY A 43 6.39 -14.35 -17.46
C GLY A 43 5.88 -13.14 -16.67
N VAL A 44 6.76 -12.46 -15.91
CA VAL A 44 6.39 -11.24 -15.16
C VAL A 44 6.64 -9.94 -15.95
N ALA A 45 7.30 -10.01 -17.09
CA ALA A 45 7.63 -8.84 -17.92
C ALA A 45 6.41 -8.31 -18.70
N ASP A 46 5.40 -7.77 -18.02
CA ASP A 46 4.24 -7.11 -18.63
C ASP A 46 4.58 -5.63 -18.94
N GLU A 47 4.62 -5.27 -20.21
CA GLU A 47 4.92 -3.90 -20.66
C GLU A 47 3.78 -2.90 -20.40
N GLY A 48 2.62 -3.37 -19.92
CA GLY A 48 1.47 -2.54 -19.58
C GLY A 48 1.52 -1.96 -18.17
N GLY A 49 2.42 -2.44 -17.31
CA GLY A 49 2.55 -2.04 -15.91
C GLY A 49 3.19 -0.66 -15.73
N LYS A 50 2.83 0.00 -14.62
CA LYS A 50 3.46 1.22 -14.10
C LYS A 50 3.72 0.99 -12.60
N GLY A 51 4.44 -0.10 -12.27
CA GLY A 51 4.66 -0.58 -10.93
C GLY A 51 5.35 0.45 -10.03
N LEU A 52 4.77 0.70 -8.85
CA LEU A 52 5.32 1.54 -7.79
C LEU A 52 5.55 0.77 -6.49
N GLY A 53 4.71 -0.21 -6.19
CA GLY A 53 4.85 -1.08 -5.03
C GLY A 53 4.88 -2.55 -5.42
N VAL A 54 5.67 -3.35 -4.69
CA VAL A 54 5.76 -4.79 -4.89
C VAL A 54 5.92 -5.50 -3.56
N VAL A 55 5.19 -6.60 -3.40
CA VAL A 55 5.31 -7.49 -2.24
C VAL A 55 5.22 -8.94 -2.68
N PHE A 56 5.85 -9.82 -1.87
CA PHE A 56 5.81 -11.26 -2.04
C PHE A 56 5.03 -11.89 -0.88
N ALA A 57 4.11 -12.80 -1.17
CA ALA A 57 3.46 -13.66 -0.20
C ALA A 57 2.94 -14.93 -0.88
N ASP A 58 2.74 -15.97 -0.11
CA ASP A 58 1.97 -17.15 -0.52
C ASP A 58 0.50 -16.87 -0.20
N TYR A 59 -0.24 -16.24 -1.16
CA TYR A 59 -1.59 -15.76 -0.90
C TYR A 59 -2.66 -16.86 -0.93
N ASP A 60 -2.36 -18.01 -1.53
CA ASP A 60 -3.30 -19.13 -1.68
C ASP A 60 -2.85 -20.42 -0.93
N ASP A 61 -1.84 -20.28 -0.03
CA ASP A 61 -1.31 -21.31 0.87
C ASP A 61 -0.86 -22.59 0.12
N ASP A 62 -0.31 -22.39 -1.11
CA ASP A 62 0.20 -23.51 -1.92
C ASP A 62 1.68 -23.83 -1.63
N GLY A 63 2.34 -23.08 -0.75
CA GLY A 63 3.73 -23.23 -0.31
C GLY A 63 4.74 -22.50 -1.20
N TRP A 64 4.30 -21.68 -2.16
CA TRP A 64 5.15 -20.95 -3.08
C TRP A 64 4.82 -19.42 -3.08
N PRO A 65 5.84 -18.57 -2.94
CA PRO A 65 5.59 -17.14 -2.91
C PRO A 65 5.10 -16.62 -4.27
N ASP A 66 4.06 -15.83 -4.22
CA ASP A 66 3.47 -15.08 -5.32
C ASP A 66 3.94 -13.62 -5.29
N ILE A 67 3.63 -12.85 -6.33
CA ILE A 67 4.06 -11.46 -6.44
C ILE A 67 2.85 -10.57 -6.71
N TYR A 68 2.63 -9.57 -5.88
CA TYR A 68 1.68 -8.51 -6.19
C TYR A 68 2.41 -7.21 -6.55
N VAL A 69 1.93 -6.52 -7.60
CA VAL A 69 2.45 -5.24 -8.07
C VAL A 69 1.33 -4.22 -8.10
N ALA A 70 1.47 -3.18 -7.28
CA ALA A 70 0.61 -2.00 -7.33
C ALA A 70 1.06 -1.08 -8.46
N ASN A 71 0.13 -0.72 -9.34
CA ASN A 71 0.39 0.05 -10.56
C ASN A 71 -0.30 1.42 -10.53
N ASP A 72 0.37 2.45 -11.05
CA ASP A 72 -0.14 3.81 -11.15
C ASP A 72 -1.06 3.98 -12.37
N ALA A 73 -2.35 4.24 -12.11
CA ALA A 73 -3.40 4.53 -13.10
C ALA A 73 -3.62 3.43 -14.18
N VAL A 74 -3.17 2.21 -13.89
CA VAL A 74 -3.47 1.00 -14.68
C VAL A 74 -3.83 -0.13 -13.72
N ARG A 75 -4.36 -1.26 -14.24
CA ARG A 75 -4.70 -2.39 -13.39
C ARG A 75 -3.49 -2.92 -12.60
N ASN A 76 -3.71 -3.34 -11.38
CA ASN A 76 -2.68 -4.02 -10.58
C ASN A 76 -2.45 -5.44 -11.09
N PHE A 77 -1.28 -6.02 -10.77
CA PHE A 77 -0.93 -7.39 -11.14
C PHE A 77 -0.80 -8.28 -9.90
N LEU A 78 -1.26 -9.53 -10.05
CA LEU A 78 -0.99 -10.61 -9.13
C LEU A 78 -0.43 -11.79 -9.92
N TYR A 79 0.83 -12.05 -9.76
CA TYR A 79 1.55 -13.13 -10.44
C TYR A 79 1.59 -14.37 -9.56
N HIS A 80 0.68 -15.31 -9.84
CA HIS A 80 0.63 -16.60 -9.16
C HIS A 80 1.78 -17.51 -9.62
N ASN A 81 2.51 -18.08 -8.66
CA ASN A 81 3.66 -18.95 -8.90
C ASN A 81 3.21 -20.36 -9.35
N LYS A 82 3.64 -20.78 -10.51
CA LYS A 82 3.31 -22.12 -11.05
C LYS A 82 4.27 -23.23 -10.59
N GLN A 83 5.09 -22.95 -9.57
CA GLN A 83 6.02 -23.92 -8.96
C GLN A 83 7.10 -24.48 -9.92
N ASN A 84 7.30 -23.87 -11.06
CA ASN A 84 8.24 -24.27 -12.10
C ASN A 84 9.16 -23.15 -12.58
N GLY A 85 9.24 -22.05 -11.79
CA GLY A 85 9.98 -20.86 -12.11
C GLY A 85 9.27 -19.88 -13.06
N THR A 86 7.97 -20.13 -13.33
CA THR A 86 7.13 -19.22 -14.11
C THR A 86 5.90 -18.80 -13.33
N PHE A 87 5.31 -17.67 -13.70
CA PHE A 87 4.14 -17.08 -13.06
C PHE A 87 2.98 -16.95 -14.05
N ALA A 88 1.77 -16.83 -13.51
CA ALA A 88 0.56 -16.53 -14.28
C ALA A 88 -0.12 -15.30 -13.65
N GLU A 89 -0.41 -14.26 -14.44
CA GLU A 89 -1.13 -13.09 -13.98
C GLU A 89 -2.60 -13.44 -13.68
N ARG A 90 -3.08 -13.16 -12.46
CA ARG A 90 -4.40 -13.52 -11.94
C ARG A 90 -5.16 -12.42 -11.22
N ALA A 91 -4.65 -11.19 -11.15
CA ALA A 91 -5.25 -10.12 -10.35
C ALA A 91 -6.74 -9.90 -10.63
N ALA A 92 -7.15 -9.92 -11.91
CA ALA A 92 -8.54 -9.74 -12.28
C ALA A 92 -9.44 -10.92 -11.83
N ILE A 93 -8.93 -12.14 -11.88
CA ILE A 93 -9.66 -13.34 -11.44
C ILE A 93 -9.70 -13.38 -9.91
N ALA A 94 -8.60 -13.04 -9.25
CA ALA A 94 -8.50 -13.01 -7.80
C ALA A 94 -9.25 -11.82 -7.15
N GLY A 95 -9.68 -10.82 -7.92
CA GLY A 95 -10.46 -9.70 -7.40
C GLY A 95 -9.64 -8.51 -6.89
N VAL A 96 -8.33 -8.42 -7.23
CA VAL A 96 -7.40 -7.38 -6.73
C VAL A 96 -6.80 -6.49 -7.83
N ALA A 97 -7.31 -6.58 -9.07
CA ALA A 97 -6.81 -5.78 -10.19
C ALA A 97 -7.36 -4.34 -10.20
N TYR A 98 -8.50 -4.11 -9.55
CA TYR A 98 -9.29 -2.88 -9.64
C TYR A 98 -9.85 -2.48 -8.29
N GLY A 99 -10.19 -1.21 -8.13
CA GLY A 99 -10.93 -0.71 -6.98
C GLY A 99 -12.34 -1.32 -6.86
N GLN A 100 -13.05 -0.96 -5.80
CA GLN A 100 -14.37 -1.53 -5.47
C GLN A 100 -15.42 -1.31 -6.56
N ASP A 101 -15.33 -0.22 -7.31
CA ASP A 101 -16.24 0.12 -8.42
C ASP A 101 -15.80 -0.44 -9.77
N GLY A 102 -14.73 -1.25 -9.80
CA GLY A 102 -14.16 -1.84 -10.99
C GLY A 102 -13.32 -0.87 -11.84
N GLN A 103 -12.93 0.27 -11.28
CA GLN A 103 -12.04 1.23 -11.95
C GLN A 103 -10.57 0.93 -11.66
N MET A 104 -9.69 1.34 -12.58
CA MET A 104 -8.27 1.41 -12.33
C MET A 104 -8.00 2.52 -11.32
N GLU A 105 -7.16 2.26 -10.34
CA GLU A 105 -6.71 3.22 -9.34
C GLU A 105 -5.21 3.46 -9.49
N ALA A 106 -4.72 4.56 -8.96
CA ALA A 106 -3.29 4.86 -8.96
C ALA A 106 -2.62 4.21 -7.74
N GLY A 107 -2.40 2.90 -7.81
CA GLY A 107 -1.78 2.10 -6.76
C GLY A 107 -0.32 2.44 -6.56
N MET A 108 0.11 2.66 -5.30
CA MET A 108 1.47 3.06 -4.94
C MET A 108 2.12 2.12 -3.93
N GLY A 109 1.77 2.23 -2.67
CA GLY A 109 2.26 1.33 -1.63
C GLY A 109 1.38 0.09 -1.51
N VAL A 110 1.96 -0.98 -1.00
CA VAL A 110 1.27 -2.26 -0.84
C VAL A 110 1.88 -3.04 0.32
N ASP A 111 1.05 -3.74 1.07
CA ASP A 111 1.50 -4.66 2.12
C ASP A 111 0.53 -5.83 2.30
N TRP A 112 1.07 -6.96 2.78
CA TRP A 112 0.33 -8.16 3.16
C TRP A 112 0.24 -8.29 4.67
N GLY A 113 -0.90 -8.73 5.18
CA GLY A 113 -1.09 -9.06 6.59
C GLY A 113 -2.39 -9.82 6.79
N ASP A 114 -2.45 -10.66 7.79
CA ASP A 114 -3.68 -11.30 8.26
C ASP A 114 -4.31 -10.38 9.31
N TYR A 115 -5.04 -9.33 8.86
CA TYR A 115 -5.59 -8.33 9.78
C TYR A 115 -6.82 -8.83 10.56
N ASN A 116 -7.44 -9.91 10.11
CA ASN A 116 -8.64 -10.46 10.74
C ASN A 116 -8.37 -11.74 11.55
N GLY A 117 -7.14 -12.24 11.56
CA GLY A 117 -6.69 -13.41 12.32
C GLY A 117 -7.28 -14.73 11.82
N ASP A 118 -7.70 -14.81 10.54
CA ASP A 118 -8.30 -16.03 9.97
C ASP A 118 -7.28 -17.01 9.39
N GLY A 119 -6.01 -16.60 9.27
CA GLY A 119 -4.91 -17.39 8.76
C GLY A 119 -4.70 -17.25 7.26
N VAL A 120 -5.44 -16.37 6.59
CA VAL A 120 -5.29 -16.05 5.16
C VAL A 120 -4.68 -14.65 5.03
N PHE A 121 -3.77 -14.44 4.08
CA PHE A 121 -3.23 -13.12 3.85
C PHE A 121 -4.25 -12.17 3.23
N ASP A 122 -4.37 -11.01 3.83
CA ASP A 122 -5.10 -9.85 3.32
C ASP A 122 -4.13 -8.87 2.65
N LEU A 123 -4.66 -7.97 1.84
CA LEU A 123 -3.85 -7.04 1.05
C LEU A 123 -4.34 -5.60 1.24
N THR A 124 -3.41 -4.67 1.46
CA THR A 124 -3.70 -3.24 1.40
C THR A 124 -2.93 -2.58 0.26
N VAL A 125 -3.57 -1.63 -0.43
CA VAL A 125 -2.97 -0.83 -1.50
C VAL A 125 -3.31 0.63 -1.27
N THR A 126 -2.30 1.51 -1.27
CA THR A 126 -2.53 2.96 -1.18
C THR A 126 -2.73 3.57 -2.55
N ASN A 127 -3.57 4.59 -2.64
CA ASN A 127 -3.99 5.18 -3.89
C ASN A 127 -3.84 6.71 -3.90
N PHE A 128 -4.08 7.30 -5.07
CA PHE A 128 -4.04 8.74 -5.27
C PHE A 128 -5.20 9.45 -4.54
N GLN A 129 -5.07 10.76 -4.32
CA GLN A 129 -6.14 11.59 -3.77
C GLN A 129 -7.46 11.41 -4.55
N ALA A 130 -8.57 11.37 -3.84
CA ALA A 130 -9.93 11.09 -4.31
C ALA A 130 -10.16 9.62 -4.75
N GLU A 131 -9.18 8.75 -4.57
CA GLU A 131 -9.28 7.31 -4.63
C GLU A 131 -9.09 6.75 -3.21
N PRO A 132 -9.95 5.84 -2.72
CA PRO A 132 -9.75 5.29 -1.37
C PRO A 132 -8.52 4.37 -1.36
N ASN A 133 -7.79 4.33 -0.25
CA ASN A 133 -6.85 3.23 -0.05
C ASN A 133 -7.64 1.94 0.00
N SER A 134 -7.21 0.94 -0.75
CA SER A 134 -7.93 -0.32 -0.90
C SER A 134 -7.49 -1.33 0.15
N LEU A 135 -8.47 -2.04 0.74
CA LEU A 135 -8.27 -3.20 1.58
C LEU A 135 -9.02 -4.38 0.98
N TYR A 136 -8.31 -5.46 0.76
CA TYR A 136 -8.85 -6.69 0.20
C TYR A 136 -8.68 -7.81 1.23
N ARG A 137 -9.81 -8.38 1.66
CA ARG A 137 -9.81 -9.55 2.54
C ARG A 137 -9.57 -10.81 1.72
N GLY A 138 -8.60 -11.61 2.11
CA GLY A 138 -8.29 -12.90 1.50
C GLY A 138 -9.36 -13.96 1.75
N GLU A 139 -9.62 -14.80 0.76
CA GLU A 139 -10.57 -15.90 0.79
C GLU A 139 -10.04 -17.04 -0.12
N GLU A 140 -9.29 -18.01 0.41
CA GLU A 140 -8.82 -19.22 -0.30
C GLU A 140 -8.49 -19.01 -1.80
N GLY A 141 -7.55 -18.10 -2.12
CA GLY A 141 -7.11 -17.79 -3.49
C GLY A 141 -7.91 -16.69 -4.22
N PHE A 142 -8.84 -16.04 -3.54
CA PHE A 142 -9.61 -14.88 -4.01
C PHE A 142 -9.60 -13.78 -2.96
N PHE A 143 -10.09 -12.60 -3.32
CA PHE A 143 -10.18 -11.48 -2.40
C PHE A 143 -11.53 -10.77 -2.51
N ALA A 144 -12.07 -10.39 -1.37
CA ALA A 144 -13.23 -9.52 -1.27
C ALA A 144 -12.79 -8.10 -0.89
N ASN A 145 -13.24 -7.09 -1.64
CA ASN A 145 -12.94 -5.70 -1.27
C ASN A 145 -13.64 -5.33 0.04
N ALA A 146 -12.88 -4.99 1.06
CA ALA A 146 -13.34 -4.63 2.41
C ALA A 146 -13.17 -3.13 2.72
N THR A 147 -12.69 -2.31 1.79
CA THR A 147 -12.28 -0.91 1.95
C THR A 147 -13.24 -0.06 2.77
N PHE A 148 -14.51 -0.02 2.39
CA PHE A 148 -15.52 0.78 3.11
C PHE A 148 -16.15 0.01 4.29
N ALA A 149 -16.27 -1.31 4.19
CA ALA A 149 -16.77 -2.14 5.28
C ALA A 149 -15.84 -2.09 6.51
N ALA A 150 -14.54 -2.07 6.26
CA ALA A 150 -13.50 -1.93 7.27
C ALA A 150 -13.24 -0.48 7.72
N ASN A 151 -13.94 0.51 7.14
CA ASN A 151 -13.86 1.92 7.51
C ASN A 151 -12.54 2.64 7.20
N ILE A 152 -11.71 2.11 6.30
CA ILE A 152 -10.46 2.81 5.88
C ILE A 152 -10.67 3.74 4.68
N GLY A 153 -11.68 3.49 3.84
CA GLY A 153 -11.87 4.19 2.58
C GLY A 153 -12.17 5.68 2.74
N LEU A 154 -13.14 6.07 3.57
CA LEU A 154 -13.51 7.47 3.73
C LEU A 154 -12.41 8.34 4.34
N PRO A 155 -11.67 7.93 5.40
CA PRO A 155 -10.59 8.72 5.94
C PRO A 155 -9.42 8.93 4.98
N SER A 156 -9.18 8.00 4.05
CA SER A 156 -8.09 8.07 3.09
C SER A 156 -8.38 8.94 1.85
N LEU A 157 -9.65 9.09 1.44
CA LEU A 157 -10.05 9.83 0.24
C LEU A 157 -9.42 11.22 0.04
N PRO A 158 -9.26 12.09 1.07
CA PRO A 158 -8.69 13.41 0.89
C PRO A 158 -7.16 13.42 0.79
N LEU A 159 -6.51 12.27 1.00
CA LEU A 159 -5.07 12.14 1.10
C LEU A 159 -4.52 11.34 -0.09
N LEU A 160 -3.23 11.47 -0.33
CA LEU A 160 -2.48 10.72 -1.31
C LEU A 160 -1.55 9.77 -0.55
N GLY A 161 -1.84 8.46 -0.62
CA GLY A 161 -1.13 7.42 0.09
C GLY A 161 0.10 6.93 -0.67
N PHE A 162 1.18 6.60 0.06
CA PHE A 162 2.38 5.93 -0.44
C PHE A 162 2.67 4.70 0.41
N GLY A 163 3.77 4.66 1.15
CA GLY A 163 4.11 3.53 1.99
C GLY A 163 2.97 3.15 2.94
N THR A 164 2.74 1.86 3.08
CA THR A 164 1.73 1.32 3.99
C THR A 164 2.29 0.08 4.68
N GLN A 165 1.85 -0.18 5.91
CA GLN A 165 2.29 -1.34 6.66
C GLN A 165 1.22 -1.80 7.63
N PHE A 166 1.04 -3.11 7.69
CA PHE A 166 0.40 -3.78 8.81
C PHE A 166 1.42 -4.03 9.92
N PHE A 167 1.11 -3.68 11.15
CA PHE A 167 1.93 -3.94 12.33
C PHE A 167 1.05 -3.85 13.58
N ASP A 168 1.55 -4.33 14.71
CA ASP A 168 0.84 -4.36 15.98
C ASP A 168 1.52 -3.40 16.98
N PRO A 169 1.18 -2.08 16.97
CA PRO A 169 1.84 -1.09 17.81
C PRO A 169 1.39 -1.12 19.28
N ASP A 170 0.21 -1.69 19.57
CA ASP A 170 -0.31 -1.76 20.93
C ASP A 170 -0.22 -3.16 21.54
N LEU A 171 0.40 -4.10 20.81
CA LEU A 171 0.70 -5.48 21.23
C LEU A 171 -0.55 -6.23 21.72
N ASP A 172 -1.70 -5.95 21.12
CA ASP A 172 -2.96 -6.63 21.44
C ASP A 172 -3.18 -7.91 20.61
N GLY A 173 -2.30 -8.15 19.63
CA GLY A 173 -2.29 -9.32 18.76
C GLY A 173 -3.05 -9.14 17.45
N ASP A 174 -3.65 -7.97 17.22
CA ASP A 174 -4.34 -7.61 16.01
C ASP A 174 -3.45 -6.67 15.15
N LEU A 175 -3.46 -6.81 13.81
CA LEU A 175 -2.68 -5.94 12.96
C LEU A 175 -3.42 -4.62 12.70
N ASP A 176 -2.78 -3.53 13.11
CA ASP A 176 -3.14 -2.15 12.77
C ASP A 176 -2.61 -1.78 11.38
N LEU A 177 -3.06 -0.65 10.83
CA LEU A 177 -2.64 -0.20 9.52
C LEU A 177 -2.08 1.22 9.57
N PHE A 178 -0.82 1.38 9.16
CA PHE A 178 -0.20 2.68 8.92
C PHE A 178 -0.18 3.05 7.45
N VAL A 179 -0.37 4.35 7.14
CA VAL A 179 -0.26 4.91 5.79
C VAL A 179 0.55 6.20 5.81
N ALA A 180 1.63 6.22 5.04
CA ALA A 180 2.46 7.40 4.79
C ALA A 180 1.82 8.25 3.68
N ASN A 181 1.47 9.51 3.98
CA ASN A 181 0.78 10.40 3.05
C ASN A 181 1.62 11.61 2.66
N GLY A 182 1.43 12.09 1.43
CA GLY A 182 2.06 13.30 0.93
C GLY A 182 1.81 13.51 -0.54
N HIS A 183 1.35 14.70 -0.94
CA HIS A 183 1.01 14.95 -2.33
C HIS A 183 2.24 15.02 -3.24
N VAL A 184 2.08 14.73 -4.55
CA VAL A 184 3.16 14.79 -5.54
C VAL A 184 3.33 16.20 -6.11
N LEU A 185 2.28 17.02 -6.13
CA LEU A 185 2.31 18.38 -6.65
C LEU A 185 2.59 19.35 -5.51
N ASP A 186 3.73 20.06 -5.56
CA ASP A 186 4.11 21.08 -4.57
C ASP A 186 3.22 22.32 -4.65
N ASN A 187 2.59 22.55 -5.79
CA ASN A 187 1.63 23.63 -6.04
C ASN A 187 0.15 23.19 -5.99
N VAL A 188 -0.15 22.05 -5.36
CA VAL A 188 -1.51 21.48 -5.35
C VAL A 188 -2.58 22.45 -4.87
N LEU A 189 -2.27 23.35 -3.92
CA LEU A 189 -3.21 24.37 -3.42
C LEU A 189 -3.70 25.36 -4.47
N GLU A 190 -2.97 25.53 -5.57
CA GLU A 190 -3.39 26.37 -6.71
C GLU A 190 -4.42 25.64 -7.58
N ILE A 191 -4.44 24.30 -7.50
CA ILE A 191 -5.29 23.41 -8.30
C ILE A 191 -6.49 22.95 -7.47
N ASP A 192 -6.24 22.45 -6.27
CA ASP A 192 -7.23 21.91 -5.35
C ASP A 192 -6.99 22.43 -3.93
N ARG A 193 -7.91 23.26 -3.44
CA ARG A 193 -7.85 23.84 -2.09
C ARG A 193 -8.30 22.90 -0.97
N SER A 194 -8.76 21.71 -1.31
CA SER A 194 -9.19 20.69 -0.34
C SER A 194 -8.04 19.87 0.22
N THR A 195 -6.84 19.97 -0.37
CA THR A 195 -5.66 19.20 0.04
C THR A 195 -4.42 20.07 0.16
N ASN A 196 -3.31 19.49 0.60
CA ASN A 196 -2.02 20.16 0.78
C ASN A 196 -0.89 19.27 0.24
N TYR A 197 0.26 19.90 -0.08
CA TYR A 197 1.47 19.17 -0.48
C TYR A 197 1.99 18.28 0.66
N GLY A 198 2.21 18.86 1.85
CA GLY A 198 2.47 18.09 3.06
C GLY A 198 1.15 17.61 3.67
N GLN A 199 1.04 16.31 3.93
CA GLN A 199 -0.16 15.68 4.48
C GLN A 199 0.17 14.96 5.79
N ARG A 200 -0.81 14.79 6.67
CA ARG A 200 -0.65 13.93 7.85
C ARG A 200 -0.65 12.46 7.42
N ASN A 201 0.10 11.65 8.12
CA ASN A 201 0.02 10.21 7.98
C ASN A 201 -1.24 9.68 8.68
N LEU A 202 -1.68 8.48 8.31
CA LEU A 202 -2.80 7.80 8.94
C LEU A 202 -2.29 6.61 9.76
N LEU A 203 -2.88 6.44 10.95
CA LEU A 203 -2.78 5.23 11.75
C LEU A 203 -4.20 4.77 12.07
N PHE A 204 -4.52 3.58 11.63
CA PHE A 204 -5.81 2.95 11.83
C PHE A 204 -5.64 1.82 12.83
N ARG A 205 -6.28 1.94 13.99
CA ARG A 205 -6.36 0.85 14.95
C ARG A 205 -7.41 -0.16 14.52
N ASN A 206 -7.05 -1.41 14.60
CA ASN A 206 -7.95 -2.53 14.39
C ASN A 206 -8.82 -2.73 15.65
N ASP A 207 -10.13 -2.60 15.53
CA ASP A 207 -11.06 -2.76 16.65
C ASP A 207 -11.75 -4.14 16.64
N GLY A 208 -11.20 -5.12 15.89
CA GLY A 208 -11.91 -6.36 15.58
C GLY A 208 -11.68 -7.51 16.55
N GLY A 209 -10.47 -7.68 17.07
CA GLY A 209 -10.05 -8.87 17.80
C GLY A 209 -9.92 -10.12 16.93
N PRO A 210 -9.19 -11.14 17.39
CA PRO A 210 -8.80 -12.29 16.61
C PRO A 210 -10.02 -13.08 16.07
N ARG A 211 -10.03 -13.33 14.77
CA ARG A 211 -11.10 -14.03 14.02
C ARG A 211 -12.45 -13.30 13.98
N ALA A 212 -12.42 -11.98 13.97
CA ALA A 212 -13.64 -11.21 13.78
C ALA A 212 -14.18 -11.39 12.37
N GLU A 213 -15.48 -11.75 12.23
CA GLU A 213 -16.14 -11.84 10.92
C GLU A 213 -16.20 -10.50 10.19
N GLN A 214 -16.18 -9.39 10.94
CA GLN A 214 -16.14 -8.03 10.44
C GLN A 214 -15.19 -7.19 11.29
N VAL A 215 -13.98 -7.01 10.80
CA VAL A 215 -13.03 -6.06 11.37
C VAL A 215 -13.36 -4.65 10.92
N ARG A 216 -13.27 -3.70 11.84
CA ARG A 216 -13.37 -2.27 11.58
C ARG A 216 -12.14 -1.57 12.13
N PHE A 217 -11.63 -0.66 11.34
CA PHE A 217 -10.55 0.21 11.75
C PHE A 217 -11.07 1.56 12.24
N THR A 218 -10.42 2.10 13.26
CA THR A 218 -10.63 3.47 13.74
C THR A 218 -9.41 4.32 13.42
N ASP A 219 -9.60 5.46 12.72
CA ASP A 219 -8.52 6.46 12.52
C ASP A 219 -8.16 7.07 13.87
N ILE A 220 -7.03 6.65 14.44
CA ILE A 220 -6.49 7.16 15.69
C ILE A 220 -5.34 8.16 15.48
N SER A 221 -5.05 8.56 14.25
CA SER A 221 -3.91 9.43 13.91
C SER A 221 -3.88 10.72 14.72
N ALA A 222 -5.05 11.28 15.07
CA ALA A 222 -5.14 12.49 15.88
C ALA A 222 -4.80 12.26 17.37
N LEU A 223 -4.83 11.02 17.83
CA LEU A 223 -4.65 10.63 19.24
C LEU A 223 -3.28 9.95 19.49
N ALA A 224 -2.68 9.39 18.46
CA ALA A 224 -1.46 8.59 18.52
C ALA A 224 -0.17 9.44 18.60
N GLY A 225 -0.20 10.53 19.36
CA GLY A 225 0.96 11.33 19.68
C GLY A 225 1.32 12.45 18.67
N PRO A 226 2.26 13.33 19.05
CA PRO A 226 2.59 14.53 18.28
C PRO A 226 3.29 14.21 16.94
N GLY A 227 3.95 13.06 16.82
CA GLY A 227 4.65 12.65 15.60
C GLY A 227 3.72 12.48 14.42
N LEU A 228 2.51 11.94 14.64
CA LEU A 228 1.48 11.75 13.61
C LEU A 228 0.70 13.04 13.26
N GLN A 229 0.87 14.11 14.05
CA GLN A 229 0.26 15.42 13.73
C GLN A 229 1.08 16.22 12.72
N LEU A 230 2.30 15.79 12.40
CA LEU A 230 3.18 16.49 11.49
C LEU A 230 2.74 16.25 10.03
N ALA A 231 2.39 17.34 9.33
CA ALA A 231 2.17 17.27 7.89
C ALA A 231 3.53 17.22 7.17
N ARG A 232 3.79 16.13 6.48
CA ARG A 232 5.03 15.87 5.72
C ARG A 232 4.71 15.41 4.30
N VAL A 233 5.73 15.33 3.47
CA VAL A 233 5.62 14.73 2.14
C VAL A 233 6.16 13.30 2.24
N SER A 234 5.40 12.46 2.95
CA SER A 234 5.82 11.09 3.25
C SER A 234 5.74 10.20 2.00
N ARG A 235 6.63 9.19 1.91
CA ARG A 235 6.72 8.28 0.77
C ARG A 235 6.82 6.82 1.18
N GLY A 236 7.75 6.47 2.03
CA GLY A 236 7.97 5.12 2.49
C GLY A 236 7.89 5.02 4.00
N SER A 237 7.67 3.81 4.49
CA SER A 237 7.69 3.50 5.91
C SER A 237 8.38 2.16 6.16
N ALA A 238 8.87 1.97 7.36
CA ALA A 238 9.37 0.72 7.88
C ALA A 238 9.07 0.63 9.37
N THR A 239 8.77 -0.57 9.85
CA THR A 239 8.55 -0.85 11.26
C THR A 239 9.72 -1.64 11.84
N GLY A 240 9.97 -1.48 13.13
CA GLY A 240 10.95 -2.24 13.87
C GLY A 240 11.17 -1.65 15.26
N ASP A 241 11.56 -2.46 16.20
CA ASP A 241 11.96 -2.07 17.55
C ASP A 241 13.40 -1.55 17.49
N TYR A 242 13.58 -0.20 17.37
CA TYR A 242 14.90 0.40 17.14
C TYR A 242 15.72 0.57 18.43
N ASP A 243 15.07 0.69 19.58
CA ASP A 243 15.71 0.92 20.89
C ASP A 243 15.65 -0.30 21.81
N ASN A 244 15.05 -1.41 21.37
CA ASN A 244 14.93 -2.69 22.04
C ASN A 244 14.14 -2.61 23.36
N ASP A 245 13.07 -1.83 23.36
CA ASP A 245 12.13 -1.75 24.48
C ASP A 245 10.95 -2.74 24.34
N GLY A 246 10.81 -3.38 23.18
CA GLY A 246 9.81 -4.41 22.90
C GLY A 246 8.62 -3.90 22.12
N ASP A 247 8.50 -2.59 21.91
CA ASP A 247 7.42 -1.95 21.15
C ASP A 247 7.86 -1.68 19.69
N PRO A 248 7.02 -1.94 18.68
CA PRO A 248 7.38 -1.64 17.31
C PRO A 248 7.27 -0.14 17.01
N ASP A 249 8.36 0.43 16.50
CA ASP A 249 8.49 1.82 16.08
C ASP A 249 8.23 2.01 14.60
N LEU A 250 8.06 3.27 14.17
CA LEU A 250 7.88 3.64 12.77
C LEU A 250 9.00 4.56 12.29
N LEU A 251 9.69 4.16 11.23
CA LEU A 251 10.55 5.04 10.44
C LEU A 251 9.81 5.48 9.19
N VAL A 252 9.66 6.79 8.97
CA VAL A 252 8.97 7.36 7.81
C VAL A 252 9.95 8.16 6.95
N PHE A 253 10.06 7.79 5.68
CA PHE A 253 10.82 8.55 4.70
C PHE A 253 9.97 9.71 4.16
N ASN A 254 10.53 10.93 4.17
CA ASN A 254 9.88 12.15 3.69
C ASN A 254 10.66 12.73 2.51
N SER A 255 9.98 13.01 1.40
CA SER A 255 10.60 13.58 0.21
C SER A 255 11.07 15.02 0.45
N GLY A 256 12.35 15.29 0.22
CA GLY A 256 12.94 16.61 0.42
C GLY A 256 12.94 17.13 1.88
N GLN A 257 12.67 16.26 2.85
CA GLN A 257 12.58 16.57 4.28
C GLN A 257 13.34 15.50 5.09
N PRO A 258 13.72 15.80 6.37
CA PRO A 258 14.32 14.78 7.22
C PRO A 258 13.40 13.57 7.44
N LEU A 259 14.02 12.42 7.65
CA LEU A 259 13.32 11.22 8.12
C LEU A 259 12.58 11.51 9.43
N SER A 260 11.46 10.87 9.63
CA SER A 260 10.75 10.85 10.91
C SER A 260 10.90 9.47 11.53
N LEU A 261 11.55 9.39 12.68
CA LEU A 261 11.51 8.23 13.55
C LEU A 261 10.43 8.51 14.59
N LEU A 262 9.41 7.70 14.62
CA LEU A 262 8.31 7.77 15.56
C LEU A 262 8.50 6.63 16.55
N SER A 263 8.99 6.99 17.74
CA SER A 263 9.12 6.07 18.87
C SER A 263 7.74 5.76 19.43
N ASN A 264 7.49 4.51 19.67
CA ASN A 264 6.29 4.03 20.33
C ASN A 264 6.59 3.93 21.83
N ASP A 265 6.23 4.99 22.56
CA ASP A 265 6.50 5.09 24.01
C ASP A 265 5.27 4.54 24.79
N ARG A 266 4.94 3.27 24.62
CA ARG A 266 3.85 2.65 25.35
C ARG A 266 4.21 2.57 26.83
N GLU A 267 3.37 3.16 27.69
CA GLU A 267 3.51 2.91 29.14
C GLU A 267 2.92 1.50 29.43
N ASP A 268 3.78 0.59 29.86
CA ASP A 268 3.34 -0.71 30.40
C ASP A 268 2.41 -0.49 31.59
N ASP A 269 1.13 -0.85 31.46
CA ASP A 269 0.13 -0.84 32.54
C ASP A 269 0.32 -2.02 33.54
#